data_7d4be9794d3d369843ca3fd184d47fe1
#
_entry.id   7d4be9794d3d369843ca3fd184d47fe1
#
_cell.length_a   1.000
_cell.length_b   1.000
_cell.length_c   1.000
_cell.angle_alpha   90.00
_cell.angle_beta   90.00
_cell.angle_gamma   90.00
#
_symmetry.space_group_name_H-M   'P 1'
#
loop_
_entity.id
_entity.type
_entity.pdbx_description
1 polymer ?
#
loop_
_entity_poly.entity_id
_entity_poly.type
_entity_poly.pdbx_seq_one_letter_code
_entity_poly.pdbx_strand_id
1 'polypeptide(L)'
;MSIYLDTSVVVALFITSDPFTERARGHMAGNPDSVIVSDFAAAEFASVVGRLTRMRRLTADDATAIFSDFDAWKARTAVLVETTTSDIAVAASVLRRLDLNLRTPDAINVAIADRLGATLAAFDEKMASAGRALGVQVASA
;
A
#
# COMPACT_ATOMS: atom_id res chain seq x y z
N MET A 1 2.28 17.64 5.02
CA MET A 1 1.98 16.75 3.88
C MET A 1 1.96 15.31 4.35
N SER A 2 1.27 14.46 3.65
CA SER A 2 1.19 13.03 3.99
C SER A 2 1.37 12.17 2.77
N ILE A 3 1.93 10.97 2.99
CA ILE A 3 2.14 9.97 1.95
C ILE A 3 1.38 8.69 2.33
N TYR A 4 0.55 8.22 1.43
CA TYR A 4 -0.20 6.97 1.58
C TYR A 4 0.59 5.84 0.92
N LEU A 5 0.87 4.79 1.68
CA LEU A 5 1.59 3.64 1.15
C LEU A 5 0.60 2.62 0.61
N ASP A 6 0.70 2.34 -0.68
CA ASP A 6 0.06 1.17 -1.26
C ASP A 6 0.66 -0.11 -0.69
N THR A 7 -0.10 -1.19 -0.73
CA THR A 7 0.32 -2.50 -0.23
C THR A 7 1.65 -2.96 -0.83
N SER A 8 1.91 -2.67 -2.12
CA SER A 8 3.17 -3.07 -2.76
C SER A 8 4.39 -2.43 -2.09
N VAL A 9 4.26 -1.20 -1.61
CA VAL A 9 5.34 -0.51 -0.90
C VAL A 9 5.55 -1.12 0.48
N VAL A 10 4.46 -1.42 1.19
CA VAL A 10 4.54 -2.09 2.51
C VAL A 10 5.19 -3.47 2.37
N VAL A 11 4.79 -4.24 1.39
CA VAL A 11 5.40 -5.56 1.09
C VAL A 11 6.91 -5.40 0.87
N ALA A 12 7.31 -4.44 0.05
CA ALA A 12 8.72 -4.22 -0.26
C ALA A 12 9.53 -3.80 0.98
N LEU A 13 8.93 -3.08 1.91
CA LEU A 13 9.61 -2.65 3.15
C LEU A 13 9.91 -3.82 4.10
N PHE A 14 9.02 -4.81 4.16
CA PHE A 14 9.07 -5.86 5.20
C PHE A 14 9.42 -7.25 4.67
N ILE A 15 9.31 -7.50 3.37
CA ILE A 15 9.67 -8.78 2.75
C ILE A 15 10.94 -8.58 1.95
N THR A 16 12.07 -8.94 2.55
CA THR A 16 13.40 -8.61 2.01
C THR A 16 13.75 -9.31 0.71
N SER A 17 13.02 -10.37 0.34
CA SER A 17 13.15 -11.02 -0.97
C SER A 17 12.45 -10.26 -2.09
N ASP A 18 11.69 -9.22 -1.77
CA ASP A 18 11.02 -8.38 -2.77
C ASP A 18 12.07 -7.58 -3.56
N PRO A 19 11.99 -7.55 -4.91
CA PRO A 19 12.97 -6.83 -5.72
C PRO A 19 12.97 -5.31 -5.51
N PHE A 20 11.90 -4.75 -4.93
CA PHE A 20 11.79 -3.31 -4.69
C PHE A 20 12.17 -2.89 -3.26
N THR A 21 12.67 -3.81 -2.43
CA THR A 21 12.98 -3.52 -1.01
C THR A 21 13.94 -2.33 -0.85
N GLU A 22 15.05 -2.31 -1.57
CA GLU A 22 16.02 -1.21 -1.47
C GLU A 22 15.42 0.12 -1.93
N ARG A 23 14.63 0.09 -2.99
CA ARG A 23 13.96 1.26 -3.51
C ARG A 23 12.93 1.81 -2.52
N ALA A 24 12.16 0.94 -1.88
CA ALA A 24 11.18 1.32 -0.86
C ALA A 24 11.87 1.94 0.36
N ARG A 25 12.95 1.32 0.84
CA ARG A 25 13.73 1.82 1.97
C ARG A 25 14.34 3.19 1.67
N GLY A 26 14.90 3.36 0.47
CA GLY A 26 15.47 4.64 0.03
C GLY A 26 14.40 5.74 -0.02
N HIS A 27 13.23 5.42 -0.54
CA HIS A 27 12.12 6.35 -0.60
C HIS A 27 11.68 6.78 0.80
N MET A 28 11.56 5.84 1.74
CA MET A 28 11.15 6.15 3.10
C MET A 28 12.20 6.95 3.87
N ALA A 29 13.48 6.65 3.67
CA ALA A 29 14.58 7.34 4.34
C ALA A 29 14.66 8.83 3.95
N GLY A 30 14.28 9.16 2.71
CA GLY A 30 14.30 10.54 2.22
C GLY A 30 12.98 11.30 2.42
N ASN A 31 11.97 10.66 3.00
CA ASN A 31 10.63 11.24 3.07
C ASN A 31 10.39 11.94 4.42
N PRO A 32 10.16 13.28 4.41
CA PRO A 32 9.83 14.01 5.64
C PRO A 32 8.34 13.97 6.00
N ASP A 33 7.49 13.43 5.12
CA ASP A 33 6.04 13.50 5.27
C ASP A 33 5.52 12.45 6.25
N SER A 34 4.34 12.69 6.81
CA SER A 34 3.63 11.72 7.62
C SER A 34 3.22 10.52 6.76
N VAL A 35 3.51 9.32 7.26
CA VAL A 35 3.21 8.07 6.56
C VAL A 35 1.85 7.55 6.99
N ILE A 36 1.02 7.22 6.02
CA ILE A 36 -0.31 6.66 6.25
C ILE A 36 -0.36 5.23 5.73
N VAL A 37 -0.88 4.32 6.57
CA VAL A 37 -1.21 2.94 6.19
C VAL A 37 -2.68 2.70 6.55
N SER A 38 -3.48 2.27 5.57
CA SER A 38 -4.87 1.92 5.84
C SER A 38 -5.00 0.53 6.45
N ASP A 39 -6.11 0.29 7.13
CA ASP A 39 -6.50 -1.04 7.59
C ASP A 39 -6.62 -2.03 6.42
N PHE A 40 -7.09 -1.53 5.27
CA PHE A 40 -7.18 -2.33 4.04
C PHE A 40 -5.79 -2.78 3.57
N ALA A 41 -4.84 -1.86 3.46
CA ALA A 41 -3.46 -2.19 3.06
C ALA A 41 -2.80 -3.15 4.06
N ALA A 42 -3.05 -2.97 5.35
CA ALA A 42 -2.56 -3.88 6.39
C ALA A 42 -3.14 -5.30 6.22
N ALA A 43 -4.42 -5.41 5.90
CA ALA A 43 -5.05 -6.71 5.63
C ALA A 43 -4.49 -7.36 4.36
N GLU A 44 -4.29 -6.60 3.30
CA GLU A 44 -3.64 -7.10 2.08
C GLU A 44 -2.21 -7.57 2.36
N PHE A 45 -1.46 -6.83 3.15
CA PHE A 45 -0.11 -7.22 3.56
C PHE A 45 -0.13 -8.58 4.28
N ALA A 46 -1.04 -8.75 5.23
CA ALA A 46 -1.20 -10.03 5.93
C ALA A 46 -1.53 -11.16 4.95
N SER A 47 -2.37 -10.90 3.96
CA SER A 47 -2.73 -11.87 2.92
C SER A 47 -1.52 -12.27 2.08
N VAL A 48 -0.65 -11.31 1.72
CA VAL A 48 0.59 -11.60 0.96
C VAL A 48 1.52 -12.48 1.78
N VAL A 49 1.76 -12.14 3.06
CA VAL A 49 2.61 -12.94 3.95
C VAL A 49 2.06 -14.36 4.10
N GLY A 50 0.75 -14.49 4.29
CA GLY A 50 0.08 -15.79 4.39
C GLY A 50 0.24 -16.62 3.12
N ARG A 51 0.09 -16.00 1.95
CA ARG A 51 0.28 -16.67 0.66
C ARG A 51 1.71 -17.18 0.49
N LEU A 52 2.70 -16.33 0.79
CA LEU A 52 4.11 -16.73 0.69
C LEU A 52 4.45 -17.88 1.63
N THR A 53 3.83 -17.90 2.82
CA THR A 53 4.00 -19.01 3.77
C THR A 53 3.40 -20.30 3.22
N ARG A 54 2.19 -20.25 2.66
CA ARG A 54 1.55 -21.40 2.02
C ARG A 54 2.34 -21.90 0.82
N MET A 55 2.99 -21.01 0.08
CA MET A 55 3.86 -21.36 -1.05
C MET A 55 5.25 -21.82 -0.61
N ARG A 56 5.50 -21.91 0.68
CA ARG A 56 6.78 -22.31 1.28
C ARG A 56 7.97 -21.40 0.90
N ARG A 57 7.68 -20.14 0.59
CA ARG A 57 8.70 -19.11 0.39
C ARG A 57 9.10 -18.43 1.69
N LEU A 58 8.24 -18.52 2.70
CA LEU A 58 8.48 -18.09 4.07
C LEU A 58 8.15 -19.25 4.99
N THR A 59 8.91 -19.37 6.10
CA THR A 59 8.54 -20.25 7.19
C THR A 59 7.51 -19.56 8.10
N ALA A 60 6.84 -20.34 8.97
CA ALA A 60 5.95 -19.78 9.98
C ALA A 60 6.70 -18.80 10.91
N ASP A 61 7.95 -19.11 11.25
CA ASP A 61 8.79 -18.23 12.09
C ASP A 61 9.13 -16.93 11.34
N ASP A 62 9.43 -17.00 10.04
CA ASP A 62 9.64 -15.81 9.22
C ASP A 62 8.39 -14.92 9.22
N ALA A 63 7.22 -15.51 9.03
CA ALA A 63 5.95 -14.78 9.00
C ALA A 63 5.69 -14.07 10.34
N THR A 64 5.91 -14.78 11.46
CA THR A 64 5.76 -14.21 12.81
C THR A 64 6.68 -13.01 13.02
N ALA A 65 7.94 -13.13 12.60
CA ALA A 65 8.91 -12.03 12.69
C ALA A 65 8.51 -10.84 11.82
N ILE A 66 8.06 -11.09 10.61
CA ILE A 66 7.59 -10.05 9.68
C ILE A 66 6.40 -9.29 10.27
N PHE A 67 5.41 -9.99 10.81
CA PHE A 67 4.25 -9.35 11.44
C PHE A 67 4.66 -8.53 12.67
N SER A 68 5.56 -9.05 13.50
CA SER A 68 6.07 -8.33 14.67
C SER A 68 6.78 -7.04 14.26
N ASP A 69 7.64 -7.08 13.26
CA ASP A 69 8.35 -5.92 12.75
C ASP A 69 7.39 -4.89 12.15
N PHE A 70 6.42 -5.35 11.37
CA PHE A 70 5.40 -4.48 10.78
C PHE A 70 4.57 -3.78 11.86
N ASP A 71 4.10 -4.51 12.85
CA ASP A 71 3.29 -3.95 13.93
C ASP A 71 4.06 -2.90 14.73
N ALA A 72 5.33 -3.18 15.05
CA ALA A 72 6.19 -2.24 15.76
C ALA A 72 6.46 -0.98 14.94
N TRP A 73 6.76 -1.14 13.65
CA TRP A 73 6.99 -0.01 12.76
C TRP A 73 5.71 0.84 12.60
N LYS A 74 4.58 0.20 12.40
CA LYS A 74 3.29 0.86 12.24
C LYS A 74 2.96 1.71 13.48
N ALA A 75 3.17 1.17 14.67
CA ALA A 75 2.91 1.88 15.92
C ALA A 75 3.80 3.12 16.11
N ARG A 76 5.05 3.06 15.61
CA ARG A 76 6.00 4.17 15.77
C ARG A 76 5.94 5.21 14.67
N THR A 77 5.63 4.79 13.46
CA THR A 77 5.91 5.59 12.26
C THR A 77 4.65 5.96 11.49
N ALA A 78 3.66 5.08 11.45
CA ALA A 78 2.51 5.25 10.57
C ALA A 78 1.29 5.80 11.31
N VAL A 79 0.52 6.61 10.59
CA VAL A 79 -0.86 6.94 10.97
C VAL A 79 -1.75 5.86 10.37
N LEU A 80 -2.50 5.17 11.23
CA LEU A 80 -3.43 4.15 10.81
C LEU A 80 -4.78 4.79 10.47
N VAL A 81 -5.31 4.46 9.30
CA VAL A 81 -6.56 5.01 8.78
C VAL A 81 -7.53 3.88 8.46
N GLU A 82 -8.79 4.09 8.82
CA GLU A 82 -9.86 3.14 8.52
C GLU A 82 -10.41 3.37 7.10
N THR A 83 -10.67 2.28 6.41
CA THR A 83 -11.42 2.29 5.15
C THR A 83 -12.89 2.60 5.45
N THR A 84 -13.48 3.51 4.69
CA THR A 84 -14.88 3.91 4.87
C THR A 84 -15.79 3.29 3.81
N THR A 85 -17.08 3.27 4.08
CA THR A 85 -18.09 2.88 3.08
C THR A 85 -18.00 3.76 1.85
N SER A 86 -17.68 5.03 2.02
CA SER A 86 -17.49 5.98 0.93
C SER A 86 -16.31 5.61 0.04
N ASP A 87 -15.22 5.12 0.62
CA ASP A 87 -14.06 4.66 -0.16
C ASP A 87 -14.44 3.50 -1.08
N ILE A 88 -15.24 2.58 -0.58
CA ILE A 88 -15.72 1.44 -1.38
C ILE A 88 -16.64 1.93 -2.51
N ALA A 89 -17.53 2.89 -2.24
CA ALA A 89 -18.41 3.46 -3.26
C ALA A 89 -17.61 4.17 -4.36
N VAL A 90 -16.60 4.95 -3.99
CA VAL A 90 -15.70 5.61 -4.94
C VAL A 90 -14.93 4.59 -5.76
N ALA A 91 -14.38 3.56 -5.12
CA ALA A 91 -13.66 2.49 -5.80
C ALA A 91 -14.55 1.79 -6.83
N ALA A 92 -15.82 1.48 -6.46
CA ALA A 92 -16.77 0.87 -7.38
C ALA A 92 -17.04 1.76 -8.60
N SER A 93 -17.15 3.07 -8.39
CA SER A 93 -17.31 4.05 -9.48
C SER A 93 -16.08 4.10 -10.40
N VAL A 94 -14.88 4.11 -9.81
CA VAL A 94 -13.62 4.11 -10.55
C VAL A 94 -13.47 2.86 -11.39
N LEU A 95 -13.85 1.69 -10.85
CA LEU A 95 -13.75 0.41 -11.55
C LEU A 95 -14.68 0.33 -12.78
N ARG A 96 -15.72 1.15 -12.84
CA ARG A 96 -16.58 1.26 -14.03
C ARG A 96 -15.92 2.02 -15.18
N ARG A 97 -14.83 2.71 -14.92
CA ARG A 97 -13.99 3.31 -15.95
C ARG A 97 -13.04 2.22 -16.51
N LEU A 98 -13.49 1.54 -17.55
CA LEU A 98 -12.81 0.39 -18.11
C LEU A 98 -11.45 0.74 -18.75
N ASP A 99 -11.22 2.03 -19.04
CA ASP A 99 -9.97 2.54 -19.59
C ASP A 99 -8.82 2.54 -18.57
N LEU A 100 -9.10 2.51 -17.27
CA LEU A 100 -8.07 2.61 -16.24
C LEU A 100 -7.39 1.28 -15.91
N ASN A 101 -7.98 0.16 -16.29
CA ASN A 101 -7.38 -1.18 -16.10
C ASN A 101 -6.96 -1.45 -14.64
N LEU A 102 -7.82 -1.10 -13.69
CA LEU A 102 -7.59 -1.32 -12.25
C LEU A 102 -8.33 -2.55 -11.75
N ARG A 103 -7.76 -3.19 -10.73
CA ARG A 103 -8.44 -4.20 -9.94
C ARG A 103 -9.02 -3.56 -8.67
N THR A 104 -9.91 -4.30 -8.00
CA THR A 104 -10.59 -3.79 -6.78
C THR A 104 -9.62 -3.30 -5.70
N PRO A 105 -8.54 -4.04 -5.33
CA PRO A 105 -7.61 -3.55 -4.32
C PRO A 105 -6.96 -2.22 -4.70
N ASP A 106 -6.57 -2.08 -5.96
CA ASP A 106 -5.93 -0.85 -6.45
C ASP A 106 -6.88 0.33 -6.34
N ALA A 107 -8.13 0.14 -6.77
CA ALA A 107 -9.15 1.18 -6.71
C ALA A 107 -9.46 1.63 -5.29
N ILE A 108 -9.47 0.71 -4.33
CA ILE A 108 -9.70 1.03 -2.91
C ILE A 108 -8.55 1.87 -2.36
N ASN A 109 -7.30 1.47 -2.63
CA ASN A 109 -6.14 2.24 -2.18
C ASN A 109 -6.10 3.64 -2.79
N VAL A 110 -6.41 3.79 -4.07
CA VAL A 110 -6.52 5.09 -4.73
C VAL A 110 -7.62 5.95 -4.09
N ALA A 111 -8.78 5.37 -3.83
CA ALA A 111 -9.90 6.08 -3.22
C ALA A 111 -9.55 6.62 -1.83
N ILE A 112 -8.86 5.83 -1.02
CA ILE A 112 -8.43 6.24 0.32
C ILE A 112 -7.42 7.39 0.22
N ALA A 113 -6.42 7.28 -0.64
CA ALA A 113 -5.42 8.32 -0.84
C ALA A 113 -6.07 9.63 -1.29
N ASP A 114 -7.01 9.56 -2.21
CA ASP A 114 -7.76 10.72 -2.70
C ASP A 114 -8.56 11.41 -1.58
N ARG A 115 -9.31 10.63 -0.83
CA ARG A 115 -10.11 11.16 0.30
C ARG A 115 -9.24 11.90 1.31
N LEU A 116 -8.04 11.39 1.57
CA LEU A 116 -7.12 11.98 2.56
C LEU A 116 -6.29 13.13 2.00
N GLY A 117 -6.38 13.41 0.71
CA GLY A 117 -5.50 14.38 0.07
C GLY A 117 -4.03 14.01 0.17
N ALA A 118 -3.72 12.72 0.29
CA ALA A 118 -2.36 12.22 0.44
C ALA A 118 -1.72 11.93 -0.91
N THR A 119 -0.39 12.01 -0.96
CA THR A 119 0.37 11.53 -2.11
C THR A 119 0.40 10.00 -2.07
N LEU A 120 0.02 9.36 -3.16
CA LEU A 120 0.05 7.91 -3.28
C LEU A 120 1.45 7.44 -3.64
N ALA A 121 2.02 6.56 -2.82
CA ALA A 121 3.26 5.85 -3.14
C ALA A 121 2.93 4.44 -3.60
N ALA A 122 3.32 4.10 -4.83
CA ALA A 122 3.07 2.80 -5.42
C ALA A 122 4.19 2.43 -6.39
N PHE A 123 4.48 1.13 -6.49
CA PHE A 123 5.42 0.61 -7.49
C PHE A 123 4.71 0.14 -8.76
N ASP A 124 3.43 -0.17 -8.69
CA ASP A 124 2.64 -0.57 -9.85
C ASP A 124 2.39 0.63 -10.76
N GLU A 125 2.95 0.59 -11.97
CA GLU A 125 2.81 1.68 -12.92
C GLU A 125 1.36 1.87 -13.39
N LYS A 126 0.57 0.80 -13.48
CA LYS A 126 -0.85 0.90 -13.84
C LYS A 126 -1.62 1.68 -12.78
N MET A 127 -1.34 1.40 -11.51
CA MET A 127 -1.95 2.09 -10.38
C MET A 127 -1.51 3.56 -10.34
N ALA A 128 -0.22 3.82 -10.54
CA ALA A 128 0.31 5.18 -10.59
C ALA A 128 -0.33 6.00 -11.71
N SER A 129 -0.41 5.43 -12.90
CA SER A 129 -1.04 6.05 -14.07
C SER A 129 -2.53 6.34 -13.82
N ALA A 130 -3.25 5.39 -13.26
CA ALA A 130 -4.67 5.56 -12.92
C ALA A 130 -4.86 6.62 -11.84
N GLY A 131 -4.01 6.64 -10.83
CA GLY A 131 -4.03 7.67 -9.80
C GLY A 131 -3.90 9.08 -10.38
N ARG A 132 -2.92 9.27 -11.27
CA ARG A 132 -2.73 10.54 -11.96
C ARG A 132 -3.94 10.92 -12.80
N ALA A 133 -4.54 9.97 -13.53
CA ALA A 133 -5.73 10.21 -14.34
C ALA A 133 -6.94 10.61 -13.50
N LEU A 134 -6.99 10.20 -12.23
CA LEU A 134 -8.03 10.54 -11.27
C LEU A 134 -7.70 11.81 -10.46
N GLY A 135 -6.58 12.47 -10.72
CA GLY A 135 -6.17 13.69 -10.04
C GLY A 135 -5.48 13.48 -8.70
N VAL A 136 -5.09 12.24 -8.39
CA VAL A 136 -4.31 11.93 -7.19
C VAL A 136 -2.84 12.20 -7.46
N GLN A 137 -2.16 12.87 -6.54
CA GLN A 137 -0.70 13.01 -6.62
C GLN A 137 -0.04 11.65 -6.37
N VAL A 138 0.91 11.31 -7.21
CA VAL A 138 1.62 10.03 -7.14
C VAL A 138 3.11 10.27 -7.00
N ALA A 139 3.72 9.62 -6.02
CA ALA A 139 5.16 9.52 -5.89
C ALA A 139 5.61 8.21 -6.53
N SER A 140 6.55 8.30 -7.47
CA SER A 140 7.23 7.11 -7.99
C SER A 140 8.22 6.65 -6.93
N ALA A 141 7.81 5.63 -6.21
CA ALA A 141 8.65 5.06 -5.16
C ALA A 141 9.81 4.23 -5.76
#